data_09b44a514db7bf6b7b4ab7ff644f8366
#
_entry.id   09b44a514db7bf6b7b4ab7ff644f8366
#
_cell.length_a   1.000
_cell.length_b   1.000
_cell.length_c   1.000
_cell.angle_alpha   90.00
_cell.angle_beta   90.00
_cell.angle_gamma   90.00
#
_symmetry.space_group_name_H-M   'P 1'
#
loop_
_entity.id
_entity.type
_entity.pdbx_description
1 polymer ?
#
loop_
_entity_poly.entity_id
_entity_poly.type
_entity_poly.pdbx_seq_one_letter_code
_entity_poly.pdbx_strand_id
1 'polypeptide(L)'
;EAELGKWKNIAKHPIGDFVAPEDMFEWLEKRWRDIELVVHMAAVSTTTEPDADKIVHSNFTLSRDLFRWCADRQRRLIYASSAATYGDGAHGFDDDNEYEALAALRPLNTYGWSKALFDLFAVRQALRDYAPPQWVGLKFFKVYGPNEEHKHAMKSVASQIWPHVREGHGVQLFKSYRPDVPDGGQK
;
A
#
# COMPACT_ATOMS: atom_id res chain seq x y z
N GLU A 1 24.01 -1.93 6.57
CA GLU A 1 24.40 -0.86 5.62
C GLU A 1 23.23 -0.36 4.78
N ALA A 2 22.27 -1.21 4.41
CA ALA A 2 21.11 -0.85 3.57
C ALA A 2 20.20 0.22 4.19
N GLU A 3 20.16 0.35 5.50
CA GLU A 3 19.27 1.30 6.21
C GLU A 3 19.92 2.68 6.48
N LEU A 4 21.22 2.83 6.27
CA LEU A 4 21.99 4.01 6.68
C LEU A 4 21.56 5.34 6.02
N GLY A 5 20.72 5.31 5.00
CA GLY A 5 20.24 6.51 4.32
C GLY A 5 18.74 6.81 4.51
N LYS A 6 17.96 5.88 5.06
CA LYS A 6 16.51 5.95 5.11
C LYS A 6 15.98 7.17 5.89
N TRP A 7 16.63 7.52 6.98
CA TRP A 7 16.28 8.70 7.78
C TRP A 7 16.34 10.02 7.00
N LYS A 8 17.18 10.12 5.97
CA LYS A 8 17.29 11.31 5.11
C LYS A 8 16.01 11.64 4.37
N ASN A 9 15.16 10.62 4.15
CA ASN A 9 13.88 10.80 3.46
C ASN A 9 12.89 11.62 4.28
N ILE A 10 12.98 11.51 5.60
CA ILE A 10 12.08 12.17 6.55
C ILE A 10 12.71 13.37 7.26
N ALA A 11 14.05 13.43 7.34
CA ALA A 11 14.77 14.47 8.09
C ALA A 11 14.51 15.91 7.61
N LYS A 12 14.01 16.08 6.39
CA LYS A 12 13.67 17.38 5.80
C LYS A 12 12.24 17.85 6.12
N HIS A 13 11.47 17.03 6.82
CA HIS A 13 10.08 17.34 7.16
C HIS A 13 9.94 17.61 8.65
N PRO A 14 9.08 18.56 9.06
CA PRO A 14 8.75 18.75 10.45
C PRO A 14 7.94 17.56 10.96
N ILE A 15 8.57 16.76 11.82
CA ILE A 15 7.94 15.60 12.45
C ILE A 15 7.73 15.93 13.91
N GLY A 16 6.50 15.77 14.40
CA GLY A 16 6.15 16.08 15.77
C GLY A 16 6.57 15.00 16.76
N ASP A 17 6.49 13.73 16.36
CA ASP A 17 6.77 12.61 17.26
C ASP A 17 7.07 11.32 16.48
N PHE A 18 7.73 10.36 17.15
CA PHE A 18 7.92 8.99 16.70
C PHE A 18 7.39 8.04 17.77
N VAL A 19 6.44 7.22 17.40
CA VAL A 19 5.81 6.26 18.31
C VAL A 19 6.14 4.86 17.85
N ALA A 20 6.54 4.00 18.77
CA ALA A 20 6.76 2.61 18.46
C ALA A 20 5.44 1.93 18.04
N PRO A 21 5.46 0.98 17.09
CA PRO A 21 4.23 0.33 16.62
C PRO A 21 3.38 -0.29 17.72
N GLU A 22 4.02 -0.88 18.74
CA GLU A 22 3.38 -1.49 19.90
C GLU A 22 2.64 -0.48 20.77
N ASP A 23 3.10 0.75 20.83
CA ASP A 23 2.51 1.83 21.65
C ASP A 23 1.48 2.66 20.87
N MET A 24 1.32 2.41 19.58
CA MET A 24 0.53 3.24 18.68
C MET A 24 -0.90 3.44 19.16
N PHE A 25 -1.61 2.37 19.52
CA PHE A 25 -3.02 2.49 19.93
C PHE A 25 -3.18 3.22 21.27
N GLU A 26 -2.28 3.01 22.22
CA GLU A 26 -2.28 3.75 23.47
C GLU A 26 -2.04 5.24 23.24
N TRP A 27 -1.10 5.57 22.36
CA TRP A 27 -0.80 6.95 21.97
C TRP A 27 -1.97 7.60 21.25
N LEU A 28 -2.62 6.90 20.32
CA LEU A 28 -3.81 7.34 19.59
C LEU A 28 -4.95 7.65 20.56
N GLU A 29 -5.20 6.78 21.56
CA GLU A 29 -6.24 6.99 22.57
C GLU A 29 -6.00 8.24 23.42
N LYS A 30 -4.77 8.52 23.77
CA LYS A 30 -4.42 9.73 24.54
C LYS A 30 -4.57 11.02 23.73
N ARG A 31 -4.43 10.94 22.42
CA ARG A 31 -4.35 12.09 21.51
C ARG A 31 -5.47 12.19 20.48
N TRP A 32 -6.51 11.38 20.60
CA TRP A 32 -7.52 11.27 19.56
C TRP A 32 -8.18 12.60 19.18
N ARG A 33 -8.27 13.59 20.11
CA ARG A 33 -8.86 14.91 19.82
C ARG A 33 -7.97 15.77 18.92
N ASP A 34 -6.66 15.54 18.97
CA ASP A 34 -5.66 16.29 18.19
C ASP A 34 -5.45 15.69 16.79
N ILE A 35 -6.01 14.49 16.55
CA ILE A 35 -5.84 13.77 15.29
C ILE A 35 -7.02 14.10 14.37
N GLU A 36 -6.74 14.66 13.23
CA GLU A 36 -7.72 14.99 12.21
C GLU A 36 -7.83 13.92 11.13
N LEU A 37 -6.71 13.33 10.75
CA LEU A 37 -6.57 12.37 9.67
C LEU A 37 -5.53 11.32 10.03
N VAL A 38 -5.84 10.07 9.75
CA VAL A 38 -4.89 8.96 9.77
C VAL A 38 -4.50 8.60 8.34
N VAL A 39 -3.20 8.54 8.06
CA VAL A 39 -2.64 8.06 6.79
C VAL A 39 -1.91 6.75 7.03
N HIS A 40 -2.56 5.65 6.72
CA HIS A 40 -2.07 4.29 6.99
C HIS A 40 -1.36 3.71 5.76
N MET A 41 -0.04 3.83 5.75
CA MET A 41 0.82 3.32 4.67
C MET A 41 1.60 2.06 5.08
N ALA A 42 1.49 1.64 6.35
CA ALA A 42 2.24 0.50 6.87
C ALA A 42 1.72 -0.83 6.32
N ALA A 43 2.64 -1.67 5.87
CA ALA A 43 2.38 -3.04 5.45
C ALA A 43 3.68 -3.80 5.25
N VAL A 44 3.64 -5.13 5.34
CA VAL A 44 4.62 -6.01 4.72
C VAL A 44 4.32 -6.02 3.21
N SER A 45 5.13 -5.32 2.41
CA SER A 45 4.89 -5.09 0.98
C SER A 45 5.65 -6.05 0.07
N THR A 46 6.45 -6.94 0.62
CA THR A 46 7.20 -7.96 -0.11
C THR A 46 6.25 -9.03 -0.62
N THR A 47 6.12 -9.14 -1.94
CA THR A 47 5.22 -10.11 -2.58
C THR A 47 5.69 -11.57 -2.45
N THR A 48 6.93 -11.77 -2.02
CA THR A 48 7.58 -13.07 -1.81
C THR A 48 7.69 -13.44 -0.33
N GLU A 49 7.05 -12.71 0.59
CA GLU A 49 7.02 -13.07 2.01
C GLU A 49 6.31 -14.42 2.19
N PRO A 50 6.99 -15.44 2.70
CA PRO A 50 6.42 -16.78 2.87
C PRO A 50 5.54 -16.91 4.12
N ASP A 51 5.74 -16.03 5.12
CA ASP A 51 5.00 -16.05 6.38
C ASP A 51 3.64 -15.37 6.22
N ALA A 52 2.61 -16.17 5.98
CA ALA A 52 1.25 -15.70 5.83
C ALA A 52 0.67 -15.09 7.12
N ASP A 53 1.02 -15.63 8.29
CA ASP A 53 0.53 -15.14 9.58
C ASP A 53 1.08 -13.74 9.86
N LYS A 54 2.34 -13.49 9.56
CA LYS A 54 2.96 -12.17 9.61
C LYS A 54 2.26 -11.18 8.69
N ILE A 55 1.92 -11.60 7.46
CA ILE A 55 1.19 -10.76 6.50
C ILE A 55 -0.21 -10.46 7.03
N VAL A 56 -0.95 -11.46 7.51
CA VAL A 56 -2.29 -11.26 8.08
C VAL A 56 -2.24 -10.30 9.26
N HIS A 57 -1.30 -10.50 10.18
CA HIS A 57 -1.15 -9.64 11.35
C HIS A 57 -0.85 -8.19 10.95
N SER A 58 0.15 -7.98 10.08
CA SER A 58 0.63 -6.64 9.73
C SER A 58 -0.29 -5.91 8.73
N ASN A 59 -0.88 -6.63 7.76
CA ASN A 59 -1.60 -5.99 6.67
C ASN A 59 -3.11 -5.96 6.88
N PHE A 60 -3.66 -7.00 7.54
CA PHE A 60 -5.10 -7.06 7.77
C PHE A 60 -5.47 -6.67 9.19
N THR A 61 -4.92 -7.35 10.22
CA THR A 61 -5.33 -7.13 11.62
C THR A 61 -5.07 -5.70 12.06
N LEU A 62 -3.87 -5.18 11.82
CA LEU A 62 -3.52 -3.80 12.13
C LEU A 62 -4.41 -2.80 11.38
N SER A 63 -4.62 -3.01 10.08
CA SER A 63 -5.46 -2.13 9.25
C SER A 63 -6.92 -2.14 9.73
N ARG A 64 -7.44 -3.33 10.06
CA ARG A 64 -8.78 -3.51 10.62
C ARG A 64 -8.97 -2.74 11.92
N ASP A 65 -8.03 -2.89 12.84
CA ASP A 65 -8.14 -2.28 14.17
C ASP A 65 -8.00 -0.75 14.07
N LEU A 66 -7.15 -0.27 13.17
CA LEU A 66 -7.02 1.15 12.89
C LEU A 66 -8.28 1.74 12.22
N PHE A 67 -8.90 1.01 11.29
CA PHE A 67 -10.16 1.39 10.66
C PHE A 67 -11.28 1.52 11.70
N ARG A 68 -11.40 0.53 12.60
CA ARG A 68 -12.37 0.56 13.71
C ARG A 68 -12.12 1.73 14.65
N TRP A 69 -10.88 1.96 15.02
CA TRP A 69 -10.51 3.10 15.84
C TRP A 69 -10.91 4.43 15.18
N CYS A 70 -10.64 4.58 13.88
CA CYS A 70 -11.05 5.75 13.12
C CYS A 70 -12.57 5.91 13.06
N ALA A 71 -13.33 4.82 12.91
CA ALA A 71 -14.78 4.82 12.94
C ALA A 71 -15.30 5.25 14.32
N ASP A 72 -14.80 4.64 15.41
CA ASP A 72 -15.22 4.93 16.77
C ASP A 72 -14.90 6.37 17.20
N ARG A 73 -13.75 6.90 16.79
CA ARG A 73 -13.29 8.26 17.11
C ARG A 73 -13.71 9.30 16.07
N GLN A 74 -14.45 8.89 15.04
CA GLN A 74 -14.89 9.75 13.94
C GLN A 74 -13.71 10.51 13.31
N ARG A 75 -12.60 9.78 13.00
CA ARG A 75 -11.42 10.31 12.34
C ARG A 75 -11.36 9.86 10.89
N ARG A 76 -10.89 10.74 10.02
CA ARG A 76 -10.72 10.43 8.60
C ARG A 76 -9.58 9.43 8.41
N LEU A 77 -9.69 8.57 7.38
CA LEU A 77 -8.70 7.55 7.09
C LEU A 77 -8.34 7.50 5.61
N ILE A 78 -7.05 7.57 5.31
CA ILE A 78 -6.49 7.19 4.01
C ILE A 78 -5.65 5.94 4.24
N TYR A 79 -5.84 4.90 3.44
CA TYR A 79 -4.99 3.72 3.53
C TYR A 79 -4.43 3.27 2.18
N ALA A 80 -3.26 2.63 2.23
CA ALA A 80 -2.64 2.04 1.05
C ALA A 80 -3.24 0.65 0.78
N SER A 81 -4.11 0.56 -0.22
CA SER A 81 -4.39 -0.67 -0.93
C SER A 81 -3.33 -0.89 -2.03
N SER A 82 -3.57 -1.77 -2.98
CA SER A 82 -2.59 -2.11 -4.01
C SER A 82 -3.26 -2.59 -5.28
N ALA A 83 -2.67 -2.28 -6.43
CA ALA A 83 -3.04 -2.88 -7.71
C ALA A 83 -2.84 -4.42 -7.72
N ALA A 84 -2.04 -4.99 -6.80
CA ALA A 84 -1.93 -6.44 -6.64
C ALA A 84 -3.26 -7.13 -6.30
N THR A 85 -4.28 -6.38 -5.86
CA THR A 85 -5.63 -6.89 -5.62
C THR A 85 -6.33 -7.31 -6.91
N TYR A 86 -5.99 -6.70 -8.05
CA TYR A 86 -6.57 -7.02 -9.35
C TYR A 86 -6.10 -8.36 -9.94
N GLY A 87 -5.05 -8.96 -9.35
CA GLY A 87 -4.49 -10.22 -9.82
C GLY A 87 -3.83 -10.09 -11.19
N ASP A 88 -4.26 -10.94 -12.13
CA ASP A 88 -3.79 -10.93 -13.53
C ASP A 88 -4.56 -9.92 -14.41
N GLY A 89 -5.52 -9.20 -13.85
CA GLY A 89 -6.35 -8.24 -14.58
C GLY A 89 -7.49 -8.86 -15.38
N ALA A 90 -7.80 -10.16 -15.19
CA ALA A 90 -8.89 -10.81 -15.91
C ALA A 90 -10.27 -10.17 -15.66
N HIS A 91 -10.42 -9.50 -14.51
CA HIS A 91 -11.63 -8.74 -14.13
C HIS A 91 -11.50 -7.23 -14.39
N GLY A 92 -10.52 -6.78 -15.19
CA GLY A 92 -10.24 -5.36 -15.43
C GLY A 92 -9.44 -4.71 -14.30
N PHE A 93 -9.25 -3.39 -14.45
CA PHE A 93 -8.56 -2.52 -13.48
C PHE A 93 -9.49 -1.35 -13.11
N ASP A 94 -10.79 -1.63 -13.05
CA ASP A 94 -11.79 -0.61 -12.81
C ASP A 94 -11.79 -0.17 -11.34
N ASP A 95 -12.10 1.11 -11.12
CA ASP A 95 -12.25 1.71 -9.80
C ASP A 95 -13.69 1.53 -9.30
N ASP A 96 -14.10 0.27 -9.21
CA ASP A 96 -15.41 -0.12 -8.72
C ASP A 96 -15.34 -0.45 -7.22
N ASN A 97 -16.18 0.21 -6.43
CA ASN A 97 -16.23 0.08 -4.98
C ASN A 97 -17.37 -0.83 -4.47
N GLU A 98 -18.13 -1.42 -5.38
CA GLU A 98 -19.19 -2.37 -5.00
C GLU A 98 -18.57 -3.64 -4.41
N TYR A 99 -19.25 -4.18 -3.39
CA TYR A 99 -18.75 -5.36 -2.67
C TYR A 99 -18.54 -6.56 -3.60
N GLU A 100 -19.46 -6.78 -4.51
CA GLU A 100 -19.43 -7.89 -5.48
C GLU A 100 -18.28 -7.75 -6.46
N ALA A 101 -18.02 -6.55 -6.94
CA ALA A 101 -16.88 -6.27 -7.83
C ALA A 101 -15.54 -6.52 -7.12
N LEU A 102 -15.38 -6.03 -5.89
CA LEU A 102 -14.19 -6.30 -5.09
C LEU A 102 -14.04 -7.80 -4.75
N ALA A 103 -15.13 -8.50 -4.47
CA ALA A 103 -15.13 -9.93 -4.17
C ALA A 103 -14.82 -10.82 -5.39
N ALA A 104 -14.98 -10.30 -6.59
CA ALA A 104 -14.63 -10.99 -7.82
C ALA A 104 -13.13 -11.00 -8.10
N LEU A 105 -12.37 -10.08 -7.55
CA LEU A 105 -10.92 -9.96 -7.76
C LEU A 105 -10.17 -11.22 -7.30
N ARG A 106 -9.09 -11.56 -8.01
CA ARG A 106 -8.28 -12.76 -7.75
C ARG A 106 -6.80 -12.44 -7.62
N PRO A 107 -6.37 -11.97 -6.44
CA PRO A 107 -4.94 -11.69 -6.18
C PRO A 107 -4.07 -12.93 -6.39
N LEU A 108 -2.86 -12.74 -6.92
CA LEU A 108 -1.94 -13.83 -7.27
C LEU A 108 -0.95 -14.20 -6.16
N ASN A 109 -0.92 -13.45 -5.07
CA ASN A 109 0.00 -13.69 -3.96
C ASN A 109 -0.62 -13.25 -2.63
N THR A 110 0.01 -13.67 -1.51
CA THR A 110 -0.47 -13.42 -0.15
C THR A 110 -0.55 -11.93 0.17
N TYR A 111 0.38 -11.12 -0.35
CA TYR A 111 0.33 -9.67 -0.19
C TYR A 111 -0.92 -9.06 -0.84
N GLY A 112 -1.16 -9.35 -2.12
CA GLY A 112 -2.34 -8.87 -2.85
C GLY A 112 -3.63 -9.36 -2.19
N TRP A 113 -3.67 -10.62 -1.77
CA TRP A 113 -4.79 -11.18 -1.02
C TRP A 113 -5.06 -10.43 0.29
N SER A 114 -4.03 -10.12 1.07
CA SER A 114 -4.20 -9.39 2.34
C SER A 114 -4.78 -7.99 2.14
N LYS A 115 -4.42 -7.31 1.05
CA LYS A 115 -4.97 -6.00 0.69
C LYS A 115 -6.42 -6.11 0.21
N ALA A 116 -6.74 -7.10 -0.63
CA ALA A 116 -8.11 -7.36 -1.07
C ALA A 116 -9.02 -7.73 0.12
N LEU A 117 -8.52 -8.53 1.06
CA LEU A 117 -9.26 -8.88 2.28
C LEU A 117 -9.61 -7.64 3.10
N PHE A 118 -8.70 -6.69 3.22
CA PHE A 118 -8.96 -5.45 3.93
C PHE A 118 -9.91 -4.52 3.16
N ASP A 119 -9.79 -4.40 1.83
CA ASP A 119 -10.73 -3.63 1.00
C ASP A 119 -12.16 -4.15 1.19
N LEU A 120 -12.35 -5.47 1.11
CA LEU A 120 -13.64 -6.13 1.37
C LEU A 120 -14.16 -5.91 2.79
N PHE A 121 -13.28 -5.96 3.79
CA PHE A 121 -13.65 -5.66 5.17
C PHE A 121 -14.17 -4.23 5.28
N ALA A 122 -13.45 -3.24 4.75
CA ALA A 122 -13.79 -1.83 4.86
C ALA A 122 -15.16 -1.54 4.22
N VAL A 123 -15.41 -2.02 2.99
CA VAL A 123 -16.70 -1.86 2.32
C VAL A 123 -17.82 -2.56 3.10
N ARG A 124 -17.60 -3.78 3.60
CA ARG A 124 -18.60 -4.49 4.42
C ARG A 124 -18.94 -3.74 5.71
N GLN A 125 -17.98 -3.07 6.34
CA GLN A 125 -18.27 -2.24 7.51
C GLN A 125 -19.07 -1.01 7.12
N ALA A 126 -18.73 -0.34 6.02
CA ALA A 126 -19.46 0.82 5.52
C ALA A 126 -20.93 0.49 5.18
N LEU A 127 -21.18 -0.67 4.57
CA LEU A 127 -22.54 -1.17 4.31
C LEU A 127 -23.37 -1.45 5.58
N ARG A 128 -22.72 -1.47 6.75
CA ARG A 128 -23.35 -1.62 8.07
C ARG A 128 -23.38 -0.31 8.86
N ASP A 129 -23.17 0.82 8.19
CA ASP A 129 -23.08 2.15 8.79
C ASP A 129 -21.98 2.27 9.87
N TYR A 130 -20.93 1.45 9.77
CA TYR A 130 -19.81 1.45 10.70
C TYR A 130 -18.49 1.71 9.96
N ALA A 131 -18.21 2.99 9.71
CA ALA A 131 -17.02 3.41 8.99
C ALA A 131 -16.50 4.77 9.50
N PRO A 132 -15.25 5.12 9.24
CA PRO A 132 -14.77 6.48 9.40
C PRO A 132 -15.64 7.47 8.61
N PRO A 133 -15.80 8.74 9.08
CA PRO A 133 -16.69 9.70 8.43
C PRO A 133 -16.30 10.02 6.99
N GLN A 134 -15.02 9.87 6.68
CA GLN A 134 -14.46 9.92 5.34
C GLN A 134 -13.27 8.98 5.27
N TRP A 135 -13.26 8.08 4.30
CA TRP A 135 -12.17 7.15 4.11
C TRP A 135 -11.94 6.82 2.64
N VAL A 136 -10.71 6.45 2.30
CA VAL A 136 -10.33 6.03 0.95
C VAL A 136 -9.21 5.00 0.99
N GLY A 137 -9.33 3.95 0.20
CA GLY A 137 -8.30 2.97 -0.09
C GLY A 137 -7.65 3.26 -1.45
N LEU A 138 -6.38 3.59 -1.46
CA LEU A 138 -5.65 3.91 -2.68
C LEU A 138 -4.98 2.65 -3.25
N LYS A 139 -5.47 2.14 -4.38
CA LYS A 139 -4.87 1.00 -5.08
C LYS A 139 -3.64 1.45 -5.87
N PHE A 140 -2.51 1.53 -5.17
CA PHE A 140 -1.25 1.93 -5.80
C PHE A 140 -0.78 0.87 -6.81
N PHE A 141 -0.50 1.33 -8.02
CA PHE A 141 0.30 0.63 -9.01
C PHE A 141 1.79 0.81 -8.68
N LYS A 142 2.66 0.85 -9.68
CA LYS A 142 4.08 1.09 -9.43
C LYS A 142 4.33 2.56 -9.10
N VAL A 143 4.61 2.82 -7.84
CA VAL A 143 5.00 4.16 -7.39
C VAL A 143 6.48 4.37 -7.65
N TYR A 144 6.83 5.51 -8.23
CA TYR A 144 8.20 5.93 -8.47
C TYR A 144 8.38 7.40 -8.06
N GLY A 145 9.63 7.80 -7.81
CA GLY A 145 9.93 9.18 -7.44
C GLY A 145 11.23 9.31 -6.67
N PRO A 146 11.49 10.48 -6.10
CA PRO A 146 12.67 10.68 -5.25
C PRO A 146 12.61 9.81 -3.99
N ASN A 147 13.76 9.63 -3.34
CA ASN A 147 13.90 8.91 -2.07
C ASN A 147 13.74 7.37 -2.17
N GLU A 148 14.05 6.79 -3.33
CA GLU A 148 14.04 5.34 -3.50
C GLU A 148 15.41 4.67 -3.26
N GLU A 149 16.45 5.43 -2.96
CA GLU A 149 17.85 4.95 -2.87
C GLU A 149 18.01 3.79 -1.88
N HIS A 150 17.26 3.82 -0.79
CA HIS A 150 17.26 2.79 0.24
C HIS A 150 16.66 1.45 -0.19
N LYS A 151 15.94 1.41 -1.33
CA LYS A 151 15.26 0.20 -1.83
C LYS A 151 16.16 -0.71 -2.65
N HIS A 152 17.38 -0.30 -2.98
CA HIS A 152 18.34 -1.07 -3.79
C HIS A 152 17.69 -1.66 -5.06
N ALA A 153 17.75 -2.98 -5.24
CA ALA A 153 17.14 -3.67 -6.39
C ALA A 153 15.59 -3.57 -6.43
N MET A 154 14.95 -3.17 -5.34
CA MET A 154 13.49 -2.98 -5.27
C MET A 154 13.04 -1.59 -5.71
N LYS A 155 13.96 -0.71 -6.14
CA LYS A 155 13.61 0.58 -6.74
C LYS A 155 12.66 0.38 -7.92
N SER A 156 11.89 1.42 -8.23
CA SER A 156 11.08 1.44 -9.46
C SER A 156 11.97 1.30 -10.69
N VAL A 157 11.43 0.73 -11.75
CA VAL A 157 12.14 0.63 -13.04
C VAL A 157 12.58 2.02 -13.50
N ALA A 158 11.72 3.04 -13.37
CA ALA A 158 12.07 4.42 -13.71
C ALA A 158 13.31 4.90 -12.96
N SER A 159 13.40 4.65 -11.65
CA SER A 159 14.55 5.04 -10.83
C SER A 159 15.82 4.26 -11.19
N GLN A 160 15.69 2.99 -11.62
CA GLN A 160 16.82 2.16 -12.03
C GLN A 160 17.39 2.56 -13.40
N ILE A 161 16.53 2.83 -14.37
CA ILE A 161 16.97 3.11 -15.75
C ILE A 161 17.36 4.58 -15.98
N TRP A 162 16.84 5.52 -15.18
CA TRP A 162 17.07 6.94 -15.38
C TRP A 162 18.53 7.36 -15.51
N PRO A 163 19.49 6.87 -14.69
CA PRO A 163 20.91 7.20 -14.86
C PRO A 163 21.44 6.83 -16.26
N HIS A 164 21.10 5.63 -16.75
CA HIS A 164 21.51 5.15 -18.06
C HIS A 164 20.91 5.98 -19.20
N VAL A 165 19.60 6.28 -19.11
CA VAL A 165 18.90 7.10 -20.11
C VAL A 165 19.51 8.50 -20.19
N ARG A 166 19.80 9.12 -19.03
CA ARG A 166 20.42 10.45 -18.97
C ARG A 166 21.79 10.51 -19.62
N GLU A 167 22.54 9.39 -19.58
CA GLU A 167 23.86 9.26 -20.19
C GLU A 167 23.81 8.81 -21.66
N GLY A 168 22.60 8.66 -22.23
CA GLY A 168 22.41 8.22 -23.60
C GLY A 168 22.62 6.73 -23.83
N HIS A 169 22.68 5.92 -22.78
CA HIS A 169 22.83 4.49 -22.87
C HIS A 169 21.51 3.78 -23.13
N GLY A 170 21.57 2.63 -23.82
CA GLY A 170 20.43 1.74 -23.96
C GLY A 170 20.06 1.07 -22.65
N VAL A 171 18.78 0.78 -22.46
CA VAL A 171 18.27 0.09 -21.28
C VAL A 171 17.54 -1.19 -21.67
N GLN A 172 17.60 -2.19 -20.79
CA GLN A 172 16.84 -3.43 -20.95
C GLN A 172 15.50 -3.29 -20.24
N LEU A 173 14.44 -3.61 -20.96
CA LEU A 173 13.07 -3.66 -20.43
C LEU A 173 12.62 -5.11 -20.29
N PHE A 174 11.56 -5.33 -19.51
CA PHE A 174 10.97 -6.66 -19.38
C PHE A 174 10.39 -7.12 -20.72
N LYS A 175 10.68 -8.36 -21.08
CA LYS A 175 10.04 -8.99 -22.23
C LYS A 175 8.58 -9.28 -21.89
N SER A 176 7.68 -8.90 -22.82
CA SER A 176 6.28 -9.23 -22.69
C SER A 176 6.06 -10.73 -22.90
N TYR A 177 5.21 -11.34 -22.10
CA TYR A 177 4.69 -12.69 -22.33
C TYR A 177 3.29 -12.67 -22.96
N ARG A 178 2.73 -11.48 -23.18
CA ARG A 178 1.44 -11.27 -23.82
C ARG A 178 1.62 -10.73 -25.24
N PRO A 179 0.94 -11.30 -26.24
CA PRO A 179 1.08 -10.86 -27.64
C PRO A 179 0.47 -9.49 -27.92
N ASP A 180 -0.48 -9.06 -27.08
CA ASP A 180 -1.20 -7.78 -27.18
C ASP A 180 -0.50 -6.62 -26.44
N VAL A 181 0.61 -6.89 -25.76
CA VAL A 181 1.36 -5.90 -24.99
C VAL A 181 2.81 -5.88 -25.45
N PRO A 182 3.37 -4.74 -25.86
CA PRO A 182 4.76 -4.63 -26.28
C PRO A 182 5.74 -4.89 -25.13
N ASP A 183 6.97 -5.25 -25.46
CA ASP A 183 8.04 -5.39 -24.47
C ASP A 183 8.19 -4.09 -23.65
N GLY A 184 8.33 -4.22 -22.35
CA GLY A 184 8.33 -3.11 -21.39
C GLY A 184 6.95 -2.54 -21.04
N GLY A 185 5.89 -2.95 -21.72
CA GLY A 185 4.54 -2.46 -21.51
C GLY A 185 3.75 -3.14 -20.39
N GLN A 186 4.29 -4.23 -19.84
CA GLN A 186 3.65 -4.95 -18.73
C GLN A 186 4.64 -5.28 -17.63
N LYS A 187 4.10 -5.63 -16.49
CA LYS A 187 4.83 -6.07 -15.32
C LYS A 187 4.29 -7.42 -14.86
#